data_1589806931119ae892409777e8aee706
#
_entry.id   1589806931119ae892409777e8aee706
#
_cell.length_a   1.000
_cell.length_b   1.000
_cell.length_c   1.000
_cell.angle_alpha   90.00
_cell.angle_beta   90.00
_cell.angle_gamma   90.00
#
_symmetry.space_group_name_H-M   'P 1'
#
loop_
_entity.id
_entity.type
_entity.pdbx_description
1 polymer ?
#
loop_
_entity_poly.entity_id
_entity_poly.type
_entity_poly.pdbx_seq_one_letter_code
_entity_poly.pdbx_strand_id
1 'polypeptide(L)'
;MSHPLARVHCMFADGSADEEEIDVFDADTAAAEIARVEREARRLDARRIALLDRIDRTGVFLADAHFSAKIMMRVHGQLSGPEAFQRDRLMRCLRALPAIAECYGDGLVGTDQVRRIAAVWANPRVREYLAVCEDEFLLAARELEYPDFDTFCVQWVNQVDQDGAEGKANRRWHRRTLQTVQDFNGFWDLRGRMLSLDGAQLTETLDHLVDALRLGDIEQAQAEHGESWRQHLPRTSAQLRYDAFMELVRRGASVGPDLRPLATTTNLVIDHATYEHRLAALVGTTPPPLDPTDRHRFSRTIDGTYVNPAEIVATSLIDHVRRVVTNAAGVVIDLGRRSRLFTGNSRDAALLSETTCYWTGCWVPASTCQIDHLTPWTTTAPDPGRTNPGNGAPACGTHNRTKQHGYHAWRTPDGKWKLTRPDGTPVPDHQTHWPEPTHPDQADDDQRDAA
;
A
#
# COMPACT_ATOMS: atom_id res chain seq x y z
N MET A 1 32.67 -31.01 -21.11
CA MET A 1 31.57 -30.92 -20.10
C MET A 1 30.74 -29.68 -20.46
N SER A 2 29.66 -29.88 -21.18
CA SER A 2 28.86 -28.82 -21.77
C SER A 2 27.80 -28.33 -20.76
N HIS A 3 27.77 -27.04 -20.52
CA HIS A 3 26.86 -26.35 -19.58
C HIS A 3 25.39 -26.39 -20.10
N PRO A 4 24.38 -26.62 -19.23
CA PRO A 4 22.98 -26.73 -19.62
C PRO A 4 22.23 -25.40 -19.56
N LEU A 5 22.73 -24.35 -20.21
CA LEU A 5 22.04 -23.04 -20.29
C LEU A 5 21.42 -22.74 -21.67
N ALA A 6 21.34 -23.72 -22.54
CA ALA A 6 20.85 -23.54 -23.91
C ALA A 6 19.38 -23.98 -24.16
N ARG A 7 18.51 -23.98 -23.15
CA ARG A 7 17.10 -24.41 -23.30
C ARG A 7 16.01 -23.45 -22.84
N VAL A 8 16.32 -22.17 -22.69
CA VAL A 8 15.29 -21.14 -22.42
C VAL A 8 14.83 -20.40 -23.69
N HIS A 9 15.40 -20.75 -24.86
CA HIS A 9 15.16 -20.02 -26.10
C HIS A 9 13.99 -20.54 -26.96
N CYS A 10 13.11 -21.37 -26.42
CA CYS A 10 12.03 -22.02 -27.20
C CYS A 10 10.64 -21.88 -26.58
N MET A 11 10.31 -20.75 -25.88
CA MET A 11 8.94 -20.54 -25.45
C MET A 11 8.12 -19.60 -26.36
N PHE A 12 8.72 -19.02 -27.41
CA PHE A 12 8.02 -18.07 -28.29
C PHE A 12 8.32 -18.23 -29.78
N ALA A 13 8.86 -19.38 -30.21
CA ALA A 13 9.07 -19.69 -31.62
C ALA A 13 7.91 -20.50 -32.18
N ASP A 14 6.79 -19.84 -32.47
CA ASP A 14 5.85 -20.32 -33.48
C ASP A 14 5.31 -19.12 -34.26
N GLY A 15 5.84 -18.97 -35.48
CA GLY A 15 5.68 -17.79 -36.30
C GLY A 15 4.27 -17.59 -36.82
N SER A 16 3.52 -16.74 -36.18
CA SER A 16 2.37 -16.02 -36.76
C SER A 16 1.88 -14.84 -35.90
N ALA A 17 2.65 -14.29 -34.98
CA ALA A 17 2.43 -12.94 -34.47
C ALA A 17 3.58 -12.10 -35.01
N ASP A 18 3.26 -10.93 -35.56
CA ASP A 18 4.25 -9.91 -35.88
C ASP A 18 5.08 -9.72 -34.63
N GLU A 19 6.29 -10.30 -34.60
CA GLU A 19 7.34 -9.97 -33.65
C GLU A 19 7.75 -8.53 -33.98
N GLU A 20 6.97 -7.55 -33.54
CA GLU A 20 7.51 -6.22 -33.29
C GLU A 20 8.61 -6.43 -32.25
N GLU A 21 9.84 -6.46 -32.75
CA GLU A 21 11.05 -6.50 -31.93
C GLU A 21 10.94 -5.33 -30.95
N ILE A 22 10.71 -5.65 -29.68
CA ILE A 22 10.56 -4.61 -28.65
C ILE A 22 11.93 -4.02 -28.44
N ASP A 23 12.19 -2.96 -29.18
CA ASP A 23 13.45 -2.22 -29.14
C ASP A 23 13.43 -1.28 -27.92
N VAL A 24 13.80 -1.83 -26.77
CA VAL A 24 13.78 -1.13 -25.47
C VAL A 24 15.16 -0.47 -25.27
N PHE A 25 15.33 0.72 -25.80
CA PHE A 25 16.62 1.43 -25.67
C PHE A 25 16.71 2.34 -24.43
N ASP A 26 15.58 2.79 -23.89
CA ASP A 26 15.54 3.68 -22.74
C ASP A 26 14.35 3.40 -21.82
N ALA A 27 14.36 4.01 -20.63
CA ALA A 27 13.34 3.79 -19.61
C ALA A 27 11.93 4.25 -20.04
N ASP A 28 11.83 5.30 -20.85
CA ASP A 28 10.55 5.85 -21.25
C ASP A 28 9.88 4.96 -22.31
N THR A 29 10.66 4.47 -23.26
CA THR A 29 10.19 3.49 -24.26
C THR A 29 9.75 2.19 -23.59
N ALA A 30 10.53 1.68 -22.62
CA ALA A 30 10.17 0.50 -21.84
C ALA A 30 8.87 0.71 -21.06
N ALA A 31 8.70 1.85 -20.40
CA ALA A 31 7.49 2.17 -19.65
C ALA A 31 6.26 2.27 -20.56
N ALA A 32 6.41 2.92 -21.72
CA ALA A 32 5.33 3.04 -22.69
C ALA A 32 4.90 1.67 -23.25
N GLU A 33 5.88 0.81 -23.53
CA GLU A 33 5.61 -0.53 -24.06
C GLU A 33 4.95 -1.44 -23.03
N ILE A 34 5.41 -1.43 -21.78
CA ILE A 34 4.73 -2.11 -20.67
C ILE A 34 3.28 -1.64 -20.57
N ALA A 35 3.04 -0.33 -20.59
CA ALA A 35 1.70 0.23 -20.50
C ALA A 35 0.81 -0.19 -21.68
N ARG A 36 1.36 -0.30 -22.89
CA ARG A 36 0.66 -0.76 -24.09
C ARG A 36 0.24 -2.23 -23.98
N VAL A 37 1.21 -3.10 -23.70
CA VAL A 37 0.98 -4.56 -23.60
C VAL A 37 0.00 -4.87 -22.47
N GLU A 38 0.17 -4.25 -21.30
CA GLU A 38 -0.74 -4.41 -20.16
C GLU A 38 -2.17 -3.94 -20.49
N ARG A 39 -2.32 -2.85 -21.25
CA ARG A 39 -3.65 -2.40 -21.71
C ARG A 39 -4.31 -3.41 -22.64
N GLU A 40 -3.58 -3.99 -23.56
CA GLU A 40 -4.08 -5.05 -24.46
C GLU A 40 -4.45 -6.31 -23.69
N ALA A 41 -3.63 -6.74 -22.74
CA ALA A 41 -3.93 -7.87 -21.86
C ALA A 41 -5.24 -7.65 -21.06
N ARG A 42 -5.43 -6.46 -20.50
CA ARG A 42 -6.68 -6.09 -19.80
C ARG A 42 -7.91 -6.15 -20.72
N ARG A 43 -7.80 -5.63 -21.93
CA ARG A 43 -8.88 -5.70 -22.93
C ARG A 43 -9.23 -7.16 -23.28
N LEU A 44 -8.21 -8.02 -23.41
CA LEU A 44 -8.44 -9.44 -23.67
C LEU A 44 -9.12 -10.12 -22.47
N ASP A 45 -8.70 -9.80 -21.24
CA ASP A 45 -9.33 -10.32 -20.04
C ASP A 45 -10.79 -9.84 -19.91
N ALA A 46 -11.06 -8.58 -20.17
CA ALA A 46 -12.42 -8.03 -20.20
C ALA A 46 -13.29 -8.76 -21.24
N ARG A 47 -12.76 -9.04 -22.43
CA ARG A 47 -13.49 -9.83 -23.45
C ARG A 47 -13.80 -11.25 -22.98
N ARG A 48 -12.89 -11.92 -22.26
CA ARG A 48 -13.15 -13.24 -21.67
C ARG A 48 -14.31 -13.19 -20.68
N ILE A 49 -14.39 -12.14 -19.86
CA ILE A 49 -15.49 -11.96 -18.91
C ILE A 49 -16.79 -11.62 -19.63
N ALA A 50 -16.76 -10.74 -20.64
CA ALA A 50 -17.93 -10.43 -21.44
C ALA A 50 -18.47 -11.66 -22.21
N LEU A 51 -17.58 -12.55 -22.70
CA LEU A 51 -17.99 -13.81 -23.29
C LEU A 51 -18.69 -14.71 -22.28
N LEU A 52 -18.16 -14.82 -21.06
CA LEU A 52 -18.79 -15.59 -19.97
C LEU A 52 -20.19 -15.02 -19.64
N ASP A 53 -20.33 -13.70 -19.57
CA ASP A 53 -21.61 -13.02 -19.35
C ASP A 53 -22.62 -13.35 -20.45
N ARG A 54 -22.19 -13.33 -21.70
CA ARG A 54 -23.03 -13.68 -22.84
C ARG A 54 -23.46 -15.17 -22.79
N ILE A 55 -22.54 -16.09 -22.50
CA ILE A 55 -22.83 -17.51 -22.32
C ILE A 55 -23.85 -17.72 -21.18
N ASP A 56 -23.68 -17.02 -20.06
CA ASP A 56 -24.57 -17.09 -18.91
C ASP A 56 -25.99 -16.60 -19.26
N ARG A 57 -26.10 -15.44 -19.91
CA ARG A 57 -27.40 -14.85 -20.30
C ARG A 57 -28.13 -15.64 -21.36
N THR A 58 -27.41 -16.23 -22.31
CA THR A 58 -28.06 -16.98 -23.42
C THR A 58 -28.41 -18.41 -23.03
N GLY A 59 -27.82 -18.93 -21.95
CA GLY A 59 -28.01 -20.30 -21.54
C GLY A 59 -27.43 -21.35 -22.50
N VAL A 60 -26.58 -20.95 -23.47
CA VAL A 60 -26.05 -21.84 -24.50
C VAL A 60 -25.26 -23.02 -23.92
N PHE A 61 -24.74 -22.89 -22.70
CA PHE A 61 -24.08 -23.96 -21.98
C PHE A 61 -24.97 -25.19 -21.72
N LEU A 62 -26.30 -25.04 -21.79
CA LEU A 62 -27.25 -26.14 -21.62
C LEU A 62 -27.26 -27.08 -22.82
N ALA A 63 -26.85 -26.62 -24.02
CA ALA A 63 -26.82 -27.45 -25.21
C ALA A 63 -25.86 -28.66 -25.05
N ASP A 64 -24.77 -28.47 -24.29
CA ASP A 64 -23.81 -29.53 -23.98
C ASP A 64 -24.02 -30.10 -22.57
N ALA A 65 -25.21 -29.92 -22.00
CA ALA A 65 -25.60 -30.37 -20.66
C ALA A 65 -24.67 -29.87 -19.53
N HIS A 66 -24.00 -28.75 -19.70
CA HIS A 66 -23.27 -28.13 -18.61
C HIS A 66 -24.23 -27.50 -17.58
N PHE A 67 -23.90 -27.62 -16.30
CA PHE A 67 -24.74 -27.04 -15.22
C PHE A 67 -24.68 -25.51 -15.11
N SER A 68 -23.67 -24.86 -15.72
CA SER A 68 -23.50 -23.41 -15.71
C SER A 68 -22.49 -22.96 -16.75
N ALA A 69 -22.56 -21.67 -17.14
CA ALA A 69 -21.58 -21.00 -18.00
C ALA A 69 -20.15 -21.13 -17.43
N LYS A 70 -19.99 -21.03 -16.11
CA LYS A 70 -18.71 -21.23 -15.43
C LYS A 70 -18.10 -22.62 -15.68
N ILE A 71 -18.92 -23.68 -15.67
CA ILE A 71 -18.43 -25.04 -15.95
C ILE A 71 -18.03 -25.18 -17.40
N MET A 72 -18.83 -24.69 -18.33
CA MET A 72 -18.50 -24.64 -19.76
C MET A 72 -17.16 -23.93 -19.99
N MET A 73 -17.00 -22.71 -19.42
CA MET A 73 -15.76 -21.95 -19.52
C MET A 73 -14.58 -22.72 -18.92
N ARG A 74 -14.76 -23.38 -17.77
CA ARG A 74 -13.69 -24.16 -17.12
C ARG A 74 -13.19 -25.29 -18.03
N VAL A 75 -14.09 -26.00 -18.68
CA VAL A 75 -13.77 -27.14 -19.54
C VAL A 75 -13.03 -26.67 -20.80
N HIS A 76 -13.64 -25.76 -21.55
CA HIS A 76 -13.09 -25.32 -22.84
C HIS A 76 -11.89 -24.36 -22.69
N GLY A 77 -11.82 -23.62 -21.57
CA GLY A 77 -10.69 -22.72 -21.25
C GLY A 77 -9.56 -23.40 -20.49
N GLN A 78 -9.68 -24.71 -20.20
CA GLN A 78 -8.68 -25.47 -19.41
C GLN A 78 -8.34 -24.79 -18.07
N LEU A 79 -9.35 -24.21 -17.40
CA LEU A 79 -9.16 -23.43 -16.18
C LEU A 79 -9.21 -24.30 -14.93
N SER A 80 -8.44 -23.89 -13.93
CA SER A 80 -8.61 -24.42 -12.57
C SER A 80 -9.98 -24.04 -11.98
N GLY A 81 -10.48 -24.82 -11.02
CA GLY A 81 -11.74 -24.50 -10.31
C GLY A 81 -11.73 -23.09 -9.66
N PRO A 82 -10.68 -22.73 -8.91
CA PRO A 82 -10.55 -21.37 -8.35
C PRO A 82 -10.60 -20.25 -9.38
N GLU A 83 -9.90 -20.40 -10.52
CA GLU A 83 -9.88 -19.39 -11.59
C GLU A 83 -11.27 -19.23 -12.23
N ALA A 84 -11.96 -20.35 -12.53
CA ALA A 84 -13.31 -20.31 -13.06
C ALA A 84 -14.29 -19.64 -12.08
N PHE A 85 -14.15 -19.90 -10.79
CA PHE A 85 -14.95 -19.24 -9.73
C PHE A 85 -14.66 -17.74 -9.66
N GLN A 86 -13.40 -17.34 -9.76
CA GLN A 86 -12.99 -15.95 -9.75
C GLN A 86 -13.56 -15.19 -10.95
N ARG A 87 -13.54 -15.77 -12.15
CA ARG A 87 -14.14 -15.16 -13.35
C ARG A 87 -15.67 -15.06 -13.27
N ASP A 88 -16.34 -16.08 -12.72
CA ASP A 88 -17.79 -16.01 -12.48
C ASP A 88 -18.15 -14.86 -11.51
N ARG A 89 -17.40 -14.72 -10.44
CA ARG A 89 -17.58 -13.61 -9.48
C ARG A 89 -17.32 -12.26 -10.14
N LEU A 90 -16.27 -12.16 -10.93
CA LEU A 90 -15.92 -10.95 -11.66
C LEU A 90 -17.02 -10.56 -12.67
N MET A 91 -17.51 -11.52 -13.44
CA MET A 91 -18.64 -11.31 -14.36
C MET A 91 -19.86 -10.75 -13.65
N ARG A 92 -20.26 -11.33 -12.51
CA ARG A 92 -21.42 -10.86 -11.75
C ARG A 92 -21.22 -9.46 -11.17
N CYS A 93 -20.01 -9.14 -10.74
CA CYS A 93 -19.64 -7.82 -10.27
C CYS A 93 -19.74 -6.79 -11.40
N LEU A 94 -19.10 -7.06 -12.54
CA LEU A 94 -19.11 -6.15 -13.69
C LEU A 94 -20.51 -5.97 -14.32
N ARG A 95 -21.37 -6.97 -14.20
CA ARG A 95 -22.80 -6.84 -14.58
C ARG A 95 -23.53 -5.80 -13.73
N ALA A 96 -23.12 -5.65 -12.46
CA ALA A 96 -23.71 -4.71 -11.52
C ALA A 96 -23.03 -3.33 -11.52
N LEU A 97 -21.83 -3.22 -12.09
CA LEU A 97 -20.99 -2.03 -12.10
C LEU A 97 -20.61 -1.68 -13.55
N PRO A 98 -21.51 -1.04 -14.31
CA PRO A 98 -21.34 -0.83 -15.73
C PRO A 98 -20.22 0.15 -16.11
N ALA A 99 -19.98 1.20 -15.32
CA ALA A 99 -18.91 2.16 -15.59
C ALA A 99 -17.53 1.51 -15.42
N ILE A 100 -17.35 0.68 -14.39
CA ILE A 100 -16.14 -0.11 -14.20
C ILE A 100 -15.98 -1.14 -15.33
N ALA A 101 -17.08 -1.78 -15.76
CA ALA A 101 -17.05 -2.75 -16.86
C ALA A 101 -16.61 -2.12 -18.17
N GLU A 102 -17.09 -0.92 -18.49
CA GLU A 102 -16.72 -0.15 -19.68
C GLU A 102 -15.21 0.21 -19.64
N CYS A 103 -14.76 0.86 -18.57
CA CYS A 103 -13.35 1.23 -18.41
C CYS A 103 -12.39 0.02 -18.42
N TYR A 104 -12.84 -1.11 -17.88
CA TYR A 104 -12.07 -2.35 -17.97
C TYR A 104 -12.02 -2.88 -19.40
N GLY A 105 -13.14 -2.78 -20.14
CA GLY A 105 -13.21 -3.10 -21.57
C GLY A 105 -12.25 -2.27 -22.41
N ASP A 106 -12.03 -1.01 -22.04
CA ASP A 106 -11.08 -0.09 -22.68
C ASP A 106 -9.63 -0.30 -22.22
N GLY A 107 -9.42 -1.19 -21.23
CA GLY A 107 -8.12 -1.47 -20.65
C GLY A 107 -7.56 -0.36 -19.75
N LEU A 108 -8.42 0.56 -19.30
CA LEU A 108 -8.03 1.73 -18.47
C LEU A 108 -7.91 1.39 -16.98
N VAL A 109 -8.48 0.27 -16.54
CA VAL A 109 -8.40 -0.21 -15.16
C VAL A 109 -7.67 -1.55 -15.12
N GLY A 110 -6.81 -1.75 -14.13
CA GLY A 110 -6.02 -2.96 -13.96
C GLY A 110 -6.88 -4.19 -13.61
N THR A 111 -6.48 -5.36 -14.10
CA THR A 111 -7.18 -6.62 -13.79
C THR A 111 -7.23 -6.90 -12.29
N ASP A 112 -6.16 -6.60 -11.55
CA ASP A 112 -6.10 -6.85 -10.11
C ASP A 112 -6.98 -5.86 -9.34
N GLN A 113 -7.07 -4.59 -9.78
CA GLN A 113 -8.02 -3.62 -9.23
C GLN A 113 -9.46 -4.11 -9.40
N VAL A 114 -9.84 -4.56 -10.60
CA VAL A 114 -11.21 -5.07 -10.85
C VAL A 114 -11.49 -6.35 -10.05
N ARG A 115 -10.52 -7.24 -9.90
CA ARG A 115 -10.60 -8.42 -9.01
C ARG A 115 -10.81 -8.01 -7.55
N ARG A 116 -10.15 -6.95 -7.13
CA ARG A 116 -10.29 -6.40 -5.78
C ARG A 116 -11.68 -5.81 -5.55
N ILE A 117 -12.20 -5.03 -6.50
CA ILE A 117 -13.58 -4.55 -6.50
C ILE A 117 -14.57 -5.70 -6.41
N ALA A 118 -14.37 -6.76 -7.20
CA ALA A 118 -15.23 -7.94 -7.13
C ALA A 118 -15.17 -8.67 -5.78
N ALA A 119 -14.06 -8.57 -5.07
CA ALA A 119 -13.94 -9.08 -3.71
C ALA A 119 -14.72 -8.21 -2.70
N VAL A 120 -14.74 -6.89 -2.87
CA VAL A 120 -15.59 -5.98 -2.09
C VAL A 120 -17.07 -6.24 -2.40
N TRP A 121 -17.44 -6.30 -3.67
CA TRP A 121 -18.80 -6.58 -4.12
C TRP A 121 -19.38 -7.91 -3.61
N ALA A 122 -18.50 -8.90 -3.39
CA ALA A 122 -18.91 -10.19 -2.83
C ALA A 122 -19.45 -10.11 -1.39
N ASN A 123 -19.18 -9.02 -0.67
CA ASN A 123 -19.79 -8.74 0.62
C ASN A 123 -21.21 -8.17 0.42
N PRO A 124 -22.27 -8.91 0.73
CA PRO A 124 -23.65 -8.46 0.50
C PRO A 124 -24.03 -7.21 1.29
N ARG A 125 -23.34 -6.94 2.42
CA ARG A 125 -23.64 -5.81 3.30
C ARG A 125 -23.18 -4.45 2.74
N VAL A 126 -22.22 -4.44 1.81
CA VAL A 126 -21.69 -3.22 1.20
C VAL A 126 -22.04 -3.10 -0.28
N ARG A 127 -22.66 -4.12 -0.86
CA ARG A 127 -22.90 -4.22 -2.31
C ARG A 127 -23.71 -3.06 -2.87
N GLU A 128 -24.77 -2.66 -2.17
CA GLU A 128 -25.66 -1.56 -2.61
C GLU A 128 -24.93 -0.22 -2.52
N TYR A 129 -24.15 0.00 -1.47
CA TYR A 129 -23.34 1.20 -1.33
C TYR A 129 -22.23 1.27 -2.38
N LEU A 130 -21.62 0.13 -2.71
CA LEU A 130 -20.60 0.07 -3.76
C LEU A 130 -21.16 0.50 -5.11
N ALA A 131 -22.41 0.12 -5.43
CA ALA A 131 -23.07 0.53 -6.66
C ALA A 131 -23.33 2.05 -6.71
N VAL A 132 -23.58 2.67 -5.57
CA VAL A 132 -23.73 4.15 -5.46
C VAL A 132 -22.38 4.86 -5.58
N CYS A 133 -21.31 4.24 -5.08
CA CYS A 133 -19.95 4.79 -5.10
C CYS A 133 -19.12 4.26 -6.28
N GLU A 134 -19.75 3.78 -7.37
CA GLU A 134 -19.05 3.19 -8.49
C GLU A 134 -18.01 4.13 -9.09
N ASP A 135 -18.36 5.40 -9.28
CA ASP A 135 -17.46 6.42 -9.86
C ASP A 135 -16.23 6.65 -8.97
N GLU A 136 -16.42 6.64 -7.66
CA GLU A 136 -15.34 6.79 -6.69
C GLU A 136 -14.36 5.61 -6.78
N PHE A 137 -14.87 4.38 -6.86
CA PHE A 137 -14.04 3.18 -7.03
C PHE A 137 -13.34 3.17 -8.38
N LEU A 138 -14.01 3.64 -9.43
CA LEU A 138 -13.43 3.76 -10.76
C LEU A 138 -12.26 4.75 -10.76
N LEU A 139 -12.47 5.92 -10.16
CA LEU A 139 -11.44 6.93 -10.03
C LEU A 139 -10.23 6.40 -9.24
N ALA A 140 -10.48 5.80 -8.06
CA ALA A 140 -9.43 5.20 -7.25
C ALA A 140 -8.66 4.09 -7.99
N ALA A 141 -9.37 3.23 -8.73
CA ALA A 141 -8.75 2.14 -9.49
C ALA A 141 -7.88 2.61 -10.65
N ARG A 142 -8.12 3.81 -11.18
CA ARG A 142 -7.34 4.41 -12.27
C ARG A 142 -6.13 5.19 -11.78
N GLU A 143 -6.27 5.85 -10.64
CA GLU A 143 -5.31 6.85 -10.18
C GLU A 143 -4.35 6.31 -9.11
N LEU A 144 -4.77 5.29 -8.33
CA LEU A 144 -3.95 4.74 -7.25
C LEU A 144 -3.14 3.53 -7.72
N GLU A 145 -1.91 3.41 -7.21
CA GLU A 145 -1.18 2.16 -7.29
C GLU A 145 -1.90 1.05 -6.51
N TYR A 146 -1.64 -0.21 -6.87
CA TYR A 146 -2.40 -1.32 -6.30
C TYR A 146 -2.37 -1.41 -4.77
N PRO A 147 -1.26 -1.20 -4.05
CA PRO A 147 -1.25 -1.23 -2.59
C PRO A 147 -2.13 -0.16 -1.95
N ASP A 148 -2.12 1.05 -2.50
CA ASP A 148 -2.95 2.16 -2.02
C ASP A 148 -4.42 1.93 -2.34
N PHE A 149 -4.69 1.40 -3.52
CA PHE A 149 -6.04 0.98 -3.91
C PHE A 149 -6.59 -0.15 -3.03
N ASP A 150 -5.76 -1.15 -2.67
CA ASP A 150 -6.17 -2.19 -1.72
C ASP A 150 -6.48 -1.61 -0.34
N THR A 151 -5.62 -0.70 0.13
CA THR A 151 -5.82 0.03 1.39
C THR A 151 -7.12 0.84 1.37
N PHE A 152 -7.40 1.57 0.28
CA PHE A 152 -8.67 2.26 0.06
C PHE A 152 -9.86 1.31 0.18
N CYS A 153 -9.84 0.19 -0.54
CA CYS A 153 -10.91 -0.81 -0.50
C CYS A 153 -11.16 -1.34 0.92
N VAL A 154 -10.08 -1.59 1.68
CA VAL A 154 -10.18 -2.05 3.08
C VAL A 154 -10.80 -0.97 3.96
N GLN A 155 -10.34 0.26 3.86
CA GLN A 155 -10.84 1.40 4.65
C GLN A 155 -12.32 1.64 4.33
N TRP A 156 -12.68 1.73 3.06
CA TRP A 156 -14.05 1.94 2.63
C TRP A 156 -15.02 0.85 3.14
N VAL A 157 -14.65 -0.43 2.99
CA VAL A 157 -15.46 -1.54 3.52
C VAL A 157 -15.67 -1.43 5.04
N ASN A 158 -14.63 -1.05 5.78
CA ASN A 158 -14.74 -0.94 7.24
C ASN A 158 -15.54 0.29 7.67
N GLN A 159 -15.56 1.34 6.87
CA GLN A 159 -16.40 2.53 7.10
C GLN A 159 -17.88 2.23 6.85
N VAL A 160 -18.19 1.56 5.74
CA VAL A 160 -19.57 1.27 5.34
C VAL A 160 -20.19 0.14 6.16
N ASP A 161 -19.40 -0.92 6.45
CA ASP A 161 -19.84 -2.11 7.21
C ASP A 161 -19.28 -2.09 8.64
N GLN A 162 -19.64 -1.10 9.44
CA GLN A 162 -19.12 -0.95 10.80
C GLN A 162 -19.47 -2.15 11.69
N ASP A 163 -20.71 -2.63 11.67
CA ASP A 163 -21.12 -3.83 12.41
C ASP A 163 -20.39 -5.07 11.94
N GLY A 164 -20.17 -5.19 10.61
CA GLY A 164 -19.37 -6.28 10.05
C GLY A 164 -17.90 -6.18 10.43
N ALA A 165 -17.37 -4.97 10.58
CA ALA A 165 -16.02 -4.73 11.07
C ALA A 165 -15.85 -5.20 12.52
N GLU A 166 -16.82 -4.93 13.40
CA GLU A 166 -16.82 -5.45 14.78
C GLU A 166 -16.89 -6.97 14.82
N GLY A 167 -17.78 -7.56 14.03
CA GLY A 167 -17.86 -9.02 13.89
C GLY A 167 -16.56 -9.63 13.34
N LYS A 168 -15.86 -8.94 12.42
CA LYS A 168 -14.53 -9.36 11.93
C LYS A 168 -13.46 -9.21 13.01
N ALA A 169 -13.47 -8.12 13.77
CA ALA A 169 -12.54 -7.88 14.88
C ALA A 169 -12.68 -8.97 15.94
N ASN A 170 -13.91 -9.29 16.35
CA ASN A 170 -14.19 -10.36 17.30
C ASN A 170 -13.73 -11.75 16.79
N ARG A 171 -13.99 -12.06 15.51
CA ARG A 171 -13.46 -13.30 14.89
C ARG A 171 -11.93 -13.33 14.84
N ARG A 172 -11.27 -12.20 14.57
CA ARG A 172 -9.80 -12.09 14.60
C ARG A 172 -9.28 -12.31 16.00
N TRP A 173 -9.91 -11.71 17.01
CA TRP A 173 -9.58 -11.91 18.42
C TRP A 173 -9.56 -13.39 18.80
N HIS A 174 -10.58 -14.17 18.43
CA HIS A 174 -10.65 -15.61 18.71
C HIS A 174 -9.70 -16.46 17.85
N ARG A 175 -9.14 -15.90 16.77
CA ARG A 175 -8.21 -16.60 15.86
C ARG A 175 -6.74 -16.28 16.11
N ARG A 176 -6.44 -15.53 17.18
CA ARG A 176 -5.04 -15.32 17.58
C ARG A 176 -4.37 -16.65 17.87
N THR A 177 -3.20 -16.87 17.33
CA THR A 177 -2.44 -18.10 17.57
C THR A 177 -0.96 -17.78 17.56
N LEU A 178 -0.19 -18.51 18.34
CA LEU A 178 1.26 -18.57 18.24
C LEU A 178 1.64 -20.04 18.45
N GLN A 179 2.44 -20.56 17.53
CA GLN A 179 2.87 -21.95 17.54
C GLN A 179 4.35 -22.01 17.19
N THR A 180 5.04 -22.93 17.83
CA THR A 180 6.42 -23.30 17.49
C THR A 180 6.41 -24.75 17.05
N VAL A 181 7.02 -25.03 15.91
CA VAL A 181 7.12 -26.37 15.35
C VAL A 181 8.56 -26.63 14.98
N GLN A 182 9.12 -27.74 15.46
CA GLN A 182 10.47 -28.15 15.05
C GLN A 182 10.39 -28.95 13.74
N ASP A 183 11.23 -28.58 12.77
CA ASP A 183 11.36 -29.37 11.54
C ASP A 183 12.34 -30.56 11.74
N PHE A 184 12.46 -31.40 10.72
CA PHE A 184 13.32 -32.57 10.77
C PHE A 184 14.83 -32.24 10.71
N ASN A 185 15.20 -31.00 10.36
CA ASN A 185 16.58 -30.51 10.39
C ASN A 185 16.96 -29.86 11.74
N GLY A 186 16.02 -29.81 12.68
CA GLY A 186 16.21 -29.23 14.00
C GLY A 186 15.97 -27.72 14.09
N PHE A 187 15.53 -27.06 12.99
CA PHE A 187 15.08 -25.67 13.04
C PHE A 187 13.70 -25.57 13.69
N TRP A 188 13.47 -24.45 14.37
CA TRP A 188 12.16 -24.13 14.92
C TRP A 188 11.46 -23.08 14.07
N ASP A 189 10.35 -23.44 13.49
CA ASP A 189 9.40 -22.53 12.84
C ASP A 189 8.52 -21.85 13.87
N LEU A 190 8.52 -20.51 13.88
CA LEU A 190 7.57 -19.71 14.65
C LEU A 190 6.46 -19.21 13.72
N ARG A 191 5.21 -19.63 13.97
CA ARG A 191 4.06 -19.24 13.16
C ARG A 191 2.96 -18.71 14.05
N GLY A 192 2.38 -17.56 13.67
CA GLY A 192 1.33 -16.96 14.45
C GLY A 192 0.39 -16.07 13.65
N ARG A 193 -0.74 -15.74 14.27
CA ARG A 193 -1.68 -14.74 13.81
C ARG A 193 -1.92 -13.75 14.93
N MET A 194 -1.61 -12.49 14.68
CA MET A 194 -1.74 -11.39 15.63
C MET A 194 -2.85 -10.45 15.18
N LEU A 195 -3.37 -9.67 16.11
CA LEU A 195 -4.20 -8.53 15.80
C LEU A 195 -3.37 -7.45 15.12
N SER A 196 -4.03 -6.54 14.41
CA SER A 196 -3.31 -5.50 13.64
C SER A 196 -2.43 -4.63 14.56
N LEU A 197 -2.94 -4.24 15.72
CA LEU A 197 -2.20 -3.42 16.68
C LEU A 197 -1.02 -4.17 17.29
N ASP A 198 -1.22 -5.41 17.74
CA ASP A 198 -0.15 -6.24 18.30
C ASP A 198 0.95 -6.49 17.27
N GLY A 199 0.55 -6.76 16.01
CA GLY A 199 1.49 -6.95 14.89
C GLY A 199 2.29 -5.69 14.58
N ALA A 200 1.64 -4.52 14.56
CA ALA A 200 2.30 -3.23 14.34
C ALA A 200 3.32 -2.95 15.46
N GLN A 201 2.92 -3.13 16.71
CA GLN A 201 3.79 -2.93 17.88
C GLN A 201 5.00 -3.87 17.86
N LEU A 202 4.79 -5.15 17.53
CA LEU A 202 5.88 -6.11 17.39
C LEU A 202 6.85 -5.70 16.28
N THR A 203 6.32 -5.32 15.11
CA THR A 203 7.13 -4.92 13.96
C THR A 203 7.99 -3.69 14.31
N GLU A 204 7.37 -2.64 14.87
CA GLU A 204 8.08 -1.42 15.28
C GLU A 204 9.17 -1.71 16.33
N THR A 205 8.85 -2.55 17.32
CA THR A 205 9.84 -2.96 18.33
C THR A 205 11.03 -3.70 17.70
N LEU A 206 10.76 -4.61 16.77
CA LEU A 206 11.80 -5.33 16.06
C LEU A 206 12.64 -4.41 15.17
N ASP A 207 12.02 -3.47 14.46
CA ASP A 207 12.70 -2.54 13.57
C ASP A 207 13.65 -1.64 14.36
N HIS A 208 13.26 -1.15 15.54
CA HIS A 208 14.16 -0.40 16.43
C HIS A 208 15.37 -1.22 16.89
N LEU A 209 15.16 -2.48 17.24
CA LEU A 209 16.26 -3.36 17.63
C LEU A 209 17.17 -3.70 16.44
N VAL A 210 16.60 -3.94 15.27
CA VAL A 210 17.35 -4.17 14.03
C VAL A 210 18.22 -2.97 13.69
N ASP A 211 17.71 -1.75 13.80
CA ASP A 211 18.47 -0.53 13.52
C ASP A 211 19.67 -0.39 14.50
N ALA A 212 19.44 -0.66 15.77
CA ALA A 212 20.53 -0.62 16.77
C ALA A 212 21.62 -1.67 16.48
N LEU A 213 21.22 -2.91 16.15
CA LEU A 213 22.17 -3.98 15.80
C LEU A 213 22.91 -3.66 14.50
N ARG A 214 22.22 -3.10 13.51
CA ARG A 214 22.81 -2.70 12.22
C ARG A 214 23.84 -1.59 12.38
N LEU A 215 23.58 -0.61 13.24
CA LEU A 215 24.58 0.43 13.54
C LEU A 215 25.85 -0.16 14.11
N GLY A 216 25.75 -1.09 15.05
CA GLY A 216 26.91 -1.80 15.58
C GLY A 216 27.68 -2.57 14.50
N ASP A 217 26.98 -3.27 13.59
CA ASP A 217 27.63 -3.97 12.47
C ASP A 217 28.35 -3.01 11.52
N ILE A 218 27.76 -1.85 11.25
CA ILE A 218 28.37 -0.82 10.39
C ILE A 218 29.62 -0.25 11.05
N GLU A 219 29.57 0.11 12.33
CA GLU A 219 30.70 0.64 13.08
C GLU A 219 31.88 -0.38 13.12
N GLN A 220 31.57 -1.64 13.38
CA GLN A 220 32.55 -2.69 13.35
C GLN A 220 33.17 -2.87 11.96
N ALA A 221 32.35 -3.00 10.92
CA ALA A 221 32.80 -3.19 9.55
C ALA A 221 33.63 -1.99 9.05
N GLN A 222 33.27 -0.76 9.44
CA GLN A 222 34.04 0.45 9.12
C GLN A 222 35.41 0.46 9.82
N ALA A 223 35.47 0.05 11.08
CA ALA A 223 36.72 -0.04 11.82
C ALA A 223 37.67 -1.08 11.22
N GLU A 224 37.14 -2.21 10.75
CA GLU A 224 37.93 -3.33 10.24
C GLU A 224 38.31 -3.18 8.75
N HIS A 225 37.40 -2.60 7.90
CA HIS A 225 37.52 -2.64 6.46
C HIS A 225 37.49 -1.25 5.77
N GLY A 226 37.42 -0.14 6.51
CA GLY A 226 37.46 1.22 5.99
C GLY A 226 36.37 1.46 4.94
N GLU A 227 36.73 1.96 3.76
CA GLU A 227 35.78 2.31 2.69
C GLU A 227 35.01 1.12 2.09
N SER A 228 35.56 -0.10 2.20
CA SER A 228 34.95 -1.32 1.68
C SER A 228 33.94 -1.99 2.63
N TRP A 229 33.64 -1.38 3.77
CA TRP A 229 32.78 -1.92 4.84
C TRP A 229 31.45 -2.51 4.37
N ARG A 230 30.84 -1.93 3.29
CA ARG A 230 29.53 -2.39 2.78
C ARG A 230 29.54 -3.83 2.27
N GLN A 231 30.67 -4.33 1.82
CA GLN A 231 30.85 -5.70 1.33
C GLN A 231 31.15 -6.69 2.47
N HIS A 232 31.41 -6.17 3.66
CA HIS A 232 31.86 -6.94 4.82
C HIS A 232 30.88 -6.87 6.01
N LEU A 233 29.62 -6.52 5.75
CA LEU A 233 28.60 -6.56 6.79
C LEU A 233 28.42 -8.01 7.28
N PRO A 234 28.50 -8.27 8.59
CA PRO A 234 28.53 -9.64 9.12
C PRO A 234 27.18 -10.34 9.04
N ARG A 235 26.08 -9.57 8.98
CA ARG A 235 24.71 -10.10 9.03
C ARG A 235 23.84 -9.59 7.90
N THR A 236 23.02 -10.49 7.36
CA THR A 236 21.91 -10.12 6.45
C THR A 236 20.76 -9.48 7.23
N SER A 237 19.83 -8.81 6.52
CA SER A 237 18.63 -8.23 7.16
C SER A 237 17.76 -9.29 7.85
N ALA A 238 17.69 -10.51 7.32
CA ALA A 238 16.95 -11.61 7.94
C ALA A 238 17.61 -12.08 9.25
N GLN A 239 18.95 -12.15 9.29
CA GLN A 239 19.70 -12.51 10.49
C GLN A 239 19.60 -11.43 11.56
N LEU A 240 19.68 -10.15 11.19
CA LEU A 240 19.46 -9.04 12.11
C LEU A 240 18.06 -9.09 12.74
N ARG A 241 17.03 -9.41 11.94
CA ARG A 241 15.65 -9.53 12.43
C ARG A 241 15.47 -10.71 13.39
N TYR A 242 16.14 -11.83 13.13
CA TYR A 242 16.17 -12.97 14.04
C TYR A 242 16.86 -12.59 15.36
N ASP A 243 18.04 -11.97 15.31
CA ASP A 243 18.79 -11.57 16.51
C ASP A 243 18.02 -10.53 17.34
N ALA A 244 17.35 -9.58 16.68
CA ALA A 244 16.47 -8.62 17.33
C ALA A 244 15.30 -9.30 18.06
N PHE A 245 14.66 -10.30 17.42
CA PHE A 245 13.62 -11.08 18.06
C PHE A 245 14.13 -11.84 19.28
N MET A 246 15.27 -12.51 19.17
CA MET A 246 15.89 -13.24 20.30
C MET A 246 16.33 -12.32 21.43
N GLU A 247 16.75 -11.10 21.11
CA GLU A 247 17.04 -10.06 22.09
C GLU A 247 15.78 -9.61 22.84
N LEU A 248 14.66 -9.41 22.11
CA LEU A 248 13.36 -9.12 22.72
C LEU A 248 12.92 -10.24 23.67
N VAL A 249 13.06 -11.49 23.27
CA VAL A 249 12.74 -12.67 24.09
C VAL A 249 13.62 -12.69 25.35
N ARG A 250 14.94 -12.47 25.20
CA ARG A 250 15.87 -12.45 26.35
C ARG A 250 15.55 -11.31 27.32
N ARG A 251 15.27 -10.10 26.80
CA ARG A 251 14.84 -8.96 27.63
C ARG A 251 13.55 -9.28 28.37
N GLY A 252 12.54 -9.85 27.69
CA GLY A 252 11.32 -10.28 28.33
C GLY A 252 11.52 -11.35 29.41
N ALA A 253 12.43 -12.30 29.20
CA ALA A 253 12.76 -13.33 30.17
C ALA A 253 13.60 -12.82 31.37
N SER A 254 14.40 -11.76 31.18
CA SER A 254 15.24 -11.17 32.24
C SER A 254 14.48 -10.19 33.17
N VAL A 255 13.27 -9.83 32.79
CA VAL A 255 12.42 -8.86 33.52
C VAL A 255 11.51 -9.63 34.46
N GLY A 256 11.62 -9.39 35.76
CA GLY A 256 10.69 -9.95 36.75
C GLY A 256 9.26 -9.40 36.57
N PRO A 257 8.24 -10.04 37.15
CA PRO A 257 6.83 -9.71 36.95
C PRO A 257 6.43 -8.27 37.33
N ASP A 258 7.30 -7.54 38.05
CA ASP A 258 7.01 -6.19 38.56
C ASP A 258 7.61 -5.06 37.69
N LEU A 259 8.25 -5.34 36.57
CA LEU A 259 8.90 -4.32 35.75
C LEU A 259 7.98 -3.77 34.66
N ARG A 260 7.98 -2.43 34.57
CA ARG A 260 7.23 -1.70 33.57
C ARG A 260 7.68 -2.09 32.15
N PRO A 261 6.74 -2.31 31.21
CA PRO A 261 7.10 -2.59 29.82
C PRO A 261 7.96 -1.47 29.25
N LEU A 262 8.89 -1.83 28.35
CA LEU A 262 9.56 -0.86 27.50
C LEU A 262 8.51 0.01 26.84
N ALA A 263 8.61 1.33 26.99
CA ALA A 263 7.70 2.27 26.36
C ALA A 263 7.95 2.26 24.84
N THR A 264 7.34 1.33 24.13
CA THR A 264 7.26 1.35 22.68
C THR A 264 6.14 2.30 22.28
N THR A 265 6.45 3.26 21.41
CA THR A 265 5.47 4.21 20.89
C THR A 265 5.00 3.71 19.54
N THR A 266 3.78 3.21 19.46
CA THR A 266 3.14 2.89 18.18
C THR A 266 2.38 4.13 17.70
N ASN A 267 2.75 4.65 16.53
CA ASN A 267 2.07 5.79 15.93
C ASN A 267 0.80 5.33 15.20
N LEU A 268 -0.34 5.68 15.76
CA LEU A 268 -1.66 5.43 15.20
C LEU A 268 -2.24 6.75 14.68
N VAL A 269 -2.85 6.72 13.50
CA VAL A 269 -3.43 7.88 12.85
C VAL A 269 -4.90 7.62 12.61
N ILE A 270 -5.76 8.51 13.10
CA ILE A 270 -7.21 8.44 12.94
C ILE A 270 -7.73 9.83 12.64
N ASP A 271 -8.70 9.95 11.74
CA ASP A 271 -9.37 11.22 11.51
C ASP A 271 -10.23 11.64 12.71
N HIS A 272 -10.40 12.94 12.87
CA HIS A 272 -11.08 13.52 14.01
C HIS A 272 -12.54 13.10 14.14
N ALA A 273 -13.29 13.06 13.03
CA ALA A 273 -14.70 12.70 13.03
C ALA A 273 -14.92 11.24 13.47
N THR A 274 -14.11 10.32 12.95
CA THR A 274 -14.13 8.91 13.35
C THR A 274 -13.75 8.74 14.82
N TYR A 275 -12.74 9.48 15.31
CA TYR A 275 -12.33 9.44 16.71
C TYR A 275 -13.46 9.91 17.64
N GLU A 276 -14.06 11.08 17.38
CA GLU A 276 -15.15 11.62 18.21
C GLU A 276 -16.40 10.71 18.21
N HIS A 277 -16.77 10.18 17.04
CA HIS A 277 -17.88 9.26 16.95
C HIS A 277 -17.67 8.02 17.84
N ARG A 278 -16.48 7.41 17.77
CA ARG A 278 -16.17 6.23 18.56
C ARG A 278 -15.99 6.52 20.05
N LEU A 279 -15.42 7.67 20.38
CA LEU A 279 -15.32 8.11 21.77
C LEU A 279 -16.71 8.32 22.39
N ALA A 280 -17.61 9.01 21.68
CA ALA A 280 -18.98 9.21 22.13
C ALA A 280 -19.72 7.88 22.36
N ALA A 281 -19.58 6.94 21.43
CA ALA A 281 -20.15 5.59 21.58
C ALA A 281 -19.56 4.86 22.81
N LEU A 282 -18.26 4.97 23.05
CA LEU A 282 -17.59 4.31 24.17
C LEU A 282 -18.02 4.86 25.53
N VAL A 283 -18.22 6.19 25.63
CA VAL A 283 -18.67 6.83 26.88
C VAL A 283 -20.19 6.84 27.04
N GLY A 284 -20.95 6.24 26.12
CA GLY A 284 -22.40 6.08 26.20
C GLY A 284 -23.19 7.36 25.87
N THR A 285 -22.58 8.31 25.15
CA THR A 285 -23.26 9.48 24.59
C THR A 285 -23.70 9.26 23.15
N THR A 286 -24.62 10.08 22.64
CA THR A 286 -25.06 9.96 21.24
C THR A 286 -23.89 10.31 20.29
N PRO A 287 -23.43 9.35 19.46
CA PRO A 287 -22.34 9.63 18.53
C PRO A 287 -22.76 10.66 17.47
N PRO A 288 -21.88 11.60 17.08
CA PRO A 288 -22.13 12.46 15.92
C PRO A 288 -22.27 11.57 14.66
N PRO A 289 -23.16 11.94 13.73
CA PRO A 289 -23.34 11.15 12.49
C PRO A 289 -22.05 11.17 11.67
N LEU A 290 -21.72 10.01 11.07
CA LEU A 290 -20.62 9.87 10.13
C LEU A 290 -21.18 9.72 8.73
N ASP A 291 -20.60 10.43 7.78
CA ASP A 291 -20.85 10.21 6.37
C ASP A 291 -20.07 8.96 5.90
N PRO A 292 -20.74 7.87 5.50
CA PRO A 292 -20.06 6.66 5.02
C PRO A 292 -19.30 6.88 3.70
N THR A 293 -19.62 7.95 2.97
CA THR A 293 -18.97 8.30 1.70
C THR A 293 -17.81 9.27 1.86
N ASP A 294 -17.56 9.77 3.08
CA ASP A 294 -16.43 10.67 3.33
C ASP A 294 -15.08 9.93 3.22
N ARG A 295 -14.39 10.19 2.13
CA ARG A 295 -13.09 9.58 1.78
C ARG A 295 -11.90 10.12 2.59
N HIS A 296 -12.08 11.21 3.34
CA HIS A 296 -11.04 11.74 4.23
C HIS A 296 -11.00 11.00 5.58
N ARG A 297 -11.85 10.01 5.75
CA ARG A 297 -11.88 9.17 6.95
C ARG A 297 -10.82 8.10 6.86
N PHE A 298 -10.03 7.98 7.91
CA PHE A 298 -9.00 6.95 8.00
C PHE A 298 -8.73 6.52 9.45
N SER A 299 -8.27 5.27 9.59
CA SER A 299 -7.85 4.68 10.85
C SER A 299 -6.76 3.66 10.56
N ARG A 300 -5.51 4.00 10.85
CA ARG A 300 -4.36 3.21 10.39
C ARG A 300 -3.11 3.43 11.25
N THR A 301 -2.14 2.53 11.12
CA THR A 301 -0.75 2.77 11.53
C THR A 301 -0.07 3.74 10.55
N ILE A 302 1.16 4.16 10.88
CA ILE A 302 1.93 5.07 10.02
C ILE A 302 2.30 4.44 8.67
N ASP A 303 2.44 3.11 8.62
CA ASP A 303 2.72 2.33 7.40
C ASP A 303 1.45 2.00 6.58
N GLY A 304 0.30 2.59 6.93
CA GLY A 304 -0.95 2.44 6.21
C GLY A 304 -1.80 1.24 6.62
N THR A 305 -1.35 0.39 7.53
CA THR A 305 -2.12 -0.77 7.98
C THR A 305 -3.38 -0.33 8.73
N TYR A 306 -4.56 -0.76 8.27
CA TYR A 306 -5.83 -0.45 8.93
C TYR A 306 -5.86 -0.98 10.38
N VAL A 307 -6.25 -0.11 11.29
CA VAL A 307 -6.55 -0.43 12.70
C VAL A 307 -8.01 -0.09 13.00
N ASN A 308 -8.70 -0.94 13.75
CA ASN A 308 -10.09 -0.67 14.14
C ASN A 308 -10.16 0.63 14.96
N PRO A 309 -10.98 1.62 14.58
CA PRO A 309 -11.14 2.86 15.32
C PRO A 309 -11.46 2.68 16.81
N ALA A 310 -12.24 1.64 17.16
CA ALA A 310 -12.56 1.34 18.55
C ALA A 310 -11.33 0.93 19.37
N GLU A 311 -10.37 0.21 18.75
CA GLU A 311 -9.10 -0.15 19.39
C GLU A 311 -8.24 1.08 19.63
N ILE A 312 -8.16 2.00 18.65
CA ILE A 312 -7.41 3.26 18.80
C ILE A 312 -7.99 4.09 19.95
N VAL A 313 -9.30 4.27 19.97
CA VAL A 313 -9.95 5.06 21.03
C VAL A 313 -9.76 4.42 22.40
N ALA A 314 -9.95 3.11 22.53
CA ALA A 314 -9.72 2.40 23.79
C ALA A 314 -8.26 2.54 24.27
N THR A 315 -7.29 2.38 23.37
CA THR A 315 -5.88 2.56 23.69
C THR A 315 -5.56 3.99 24.09
N SER A 316 -6.18 4.99 23.44
CA SER A 316 -5.95 6.42 23.74
C SER A 316 -6.39 6.83 25.16
N LEU A 317 -7.25 6.06 25.80
CA LEU A 317 -7.70 6.33 27.17
C LEU A 317 -6.72 5.83 28.25
N ILE A 318 -5.81 4.93 27.89
CA ILE A 318 -4.82 4.34 28.79
C ILE A 318 -3.39 4.75 28.47
N ASP A 319 -3.13 5.27 27.28
CA ASP A 319 -1.80 5.67 26.80
C ASP A 319 -1.72 7.18 26.48
N HIS A 320 -0.50 7.64 26.23
CA HIS A 320 -0.26 9.04 25.85
C HIS A 320 -0.69 9.33 24.42
N VAL A 321 -1.65 10.23 24.23
CA VAL A 321 -2.09 10.70 22.92
C VAL A 321 -1.35 11.98 22.53
N ARG A 322 -0.77 11.98 21.33
CA ARG A 322 -0.18 13.15 20.71
C ARG A 322 -1.06 13.63 19.55
N ARG A 323 -1.51 14.89 19.64
CA ARG A 323 -2.25 15.53 18.55
C ARG A 323 -1.27 16.00 17.47
N VAL A 324 -1.50 15.60 16.22
CA VAL A 324 -0.81 16.12 15.04
C VAL A 324 -1.83 16.87 14.18
N VAL A 325 -1.55 18.13 13.85
CA VAL A 325 -2.43 18.95 13.00
C VAL A 325 -1.92 18.92 11.58
N THR A 326 -2.79 18.54 10.64
CA THR A 326 -2.54 18.59 9.22
C THR A 326 -3.37 19.70 8.57
N ASN A 327 -2.94 20.22 7.41
CA ASN A 327 -3.80 21.07 6.58
C ASN A 327 -4.86 20.24 5.83
N ALA A 328 -5.72 20.90 5.05
CA ALA A 328 -6.77 20.24 4.27
C ALA A 328 -6.23 19.19 3.24
N ALA A 329 -4.97 19.32 2.81
CA ALA A 329 -4.28 18.36 1.94
C ALA A 329 -3.55 17.25 2.72
N GLY A 330 -3.78 17.11 4.05
CA GLY A 330 -3.13 16.10 4.88
C GLY A 330 -1.65 16.37 5.21
N VAL A 331 -1.13 17.56 4.89
CA VAL A 331 0.27 17.93 5.13
C VAL A 331 0.46 18.45 6.54
N VAL A 332 1.42 17.92 7.28
CA VAL A 332 1.80 18.40 8.63
C VAL A 332 2.48 19.75 8.54
N ILE A 333 1.92 20.80 9.20
CA ILE A 333 2.27 22.18 8.94
C ILE A 333 3.48 22.66 9.76
N ASP A 334 3.68 22.25 11.01
CA ASP A 334 4.84 22.70 11.80
C ASP A 334 5.09 21.84 13.04
N LEU A 335 6.37 21.59 13.34
CA LEU A 335 6.86 21.07 14.62
C LEU A 335 8.13 21.76 15.12
N GLY A 336 8.54 22.85 14.48
CA GLY A 336 9.67 23.73 14.84
C GLY A 336 10.88 23.07 15.49
N ARG A 337 12.07 22.95 14.79
CA ARG A 337 13.39 23.06 15.41
C ARG A 337 14.64 22.96 14.51
N ARG A 338 15.77 23.39 15.08
CA ARG A 338 17.10 23.62 14.46
C ARG A 338 18.03 22.40 14.60
N SER A 339 17.74 21.29 13.94
CA SER A 339 18.72 20.20 13.81
C SER A 339 18.81 19.73 12.37
N ARG A 340 19.99 19.29 11.91
CA ARG A 340 20.18 18.77 10.57
C ARG A 340 19.41 17.45 10.35
N LEU A 341 19.33 16.61 11.38
CA LEU A 341 18.66 15.32 11.26
C LEU A 341 17.22 15.42 11.70
N PHE A 342 16.34 14.76 10.98
CA PHE A 342 14.97 14.54 11.42
C PHE A 342 14.98 13.51 12.54
N THR A 343 14.71 13.94 13.76
CA THR A 343 14.64 13.09 14.95
C THR A 343 13.37 13.35 15.74
N GLY A 344 12.91 12.37 16.50
CA GLY A 344 11.73 12.50 17.35
C GLY A 344 10.52 13.03 16.56
N ASN A 345 9.84 14.02 17.10
CA ASN A 345 8.59 14.56 16.55
C ASN A 345 8.69 15.06 15.10
N SER A 346 9.84 15.60 14.66
CA SER A 346 9.99 16.08 13.29
C SER A 346 10.12 14.92 12.30
N ARG A 347 10.73 13.81 12.72
CA ARG A 347 10.79 12.56 11.94
C ARG A 347 9.39 11.96 11.82
N ASP A 348 8.70 11.81 12.94
CA ASP A 348 7.35 11.24 12.96
C ASP A 348 6.38 12.03 12.09
N ALA A 349 6.45 13.36 12.14
CA ALA A 349 5.60 14.21 11.32
C ALA A 349 5.91 14.09 9.82
N ALA A 350 7.18 13.96 9.44
CA ALA A 350 7.56 13.72 8.05
C ALA A 350 7.10 12.33 7.57
N LEU A 351 7.14 11.30 8.43
CA LEU A 351 6.63 9.97 8.14
C LEU A 351 5.11 9.93 7.96
N LEU A 352 4.36 10.80 8.65
CA LEU A 352 2.90 10.87 8.51
C LEU A 352 2.44 11.35 7.12
N SER A 353 3.33 11.98 6.36
CA SER A 353 3.02 12.48 5.03
C SER A 353 2.82 11.37 3.99
N GLU A 354 3.44 10.20 4.19
CA GLU A 354 3.43 9.09 3.26
C GLU A 354 3.42 7.74 3.98
N THR A 355 2.86 6.73 3.34
CA THR A 355 2.89 5.34 3.83
C THR A 355 4.09 4.56 3.32
N THR A 356 4.70 5.02 2.23
CA THR A 356 5.85 4.41 1.56
C THR A 356 6.92 5.45 1.22
N CYS A 357 8.03 5.00 0.66
CA CYS A 357 9.03 5.88 0.06
C CYS A 357 8.37 6.80 -0.97
N TYR A 358 8.68 8.11 -0.95
CA TYR A 358 8.07 9.10 -1.85
C TYR A 358 8.44 8.91 -3.33
N TRP A 359 9.42 8.05 -3.63
CA TRP A 359 9.87 7.81 -5.00
C TRP A 359 8.84 6.99 -5.78
N THR A 360 8.49 7.47 -6.96
CA THR A 360 7.51 6.83 -7.85
C THR A 360 7.76 5.33 -7.99
N GLY A 361 6.74 4.51 -7.75
CA GLY A 361 6.80 3.05 -7.85
C GLY A 361 7.58 2.34 -6.75
N CYS A 362 7.98 3.03 -5.67
CA CYS A 362 8.70 2.42 -4.56
C CYS A 362 7.78 2.11 -3.38
N TRP A 363 7.65 0.85 -3.05
CA TRP A 363 6.76 0.35 -1.99
C TRP A 363 7.48 0.04 -0.68
N VAL A 364 8.68 0.56 -0.49
CA VAL A 364 9.38 0.42 0.79
C VAL A 364 8.60 1.21 1.85
N PRO A 365 8.15 0.56 2.96
CA PRO A 365 7.37 1.22 4.00
C PRO A 365 8.06 2.46 4.56
N ALA A 366 7.32 3.54 4.78
CA ALA A 366 7.85 4.80 5.29
C ALA A 366 8.53 4.63 6.65
N SER A 367 8.04 3.72 7.49
CA SER A 367 8.64 3.39 8.80
C SER A 367 10.11 2.96 8.71
N THR A 368 10.48 2.27 7.62
CA THR A 368 11.86 1.82 7.35
C THR A 368 12.68 2.81 6.53
N CYS A 369 12.07 3.93 6.12
CA CYS A 369 12.74 4.96 5.35
C CYS A 369 13.53 5.93 6.23
N GLN A 370 14.57 6.52 5.63
CA GLN A 370 15.21 7.73 6.15
C GLN A 370 14.34 8.94 5.75
N ILE A 371 14.43 10.03 6.50
CA ILE A 371 13.80 11.27 6.07
C ILE A 371 14.82 12.09 5.28
N ASP A 372 14.53 12.26 3.99
CA ASP A 372 15.31 13.07 3.08
C ASP A 372 14.86 14.54 3.14
N HIS A 373 15.81 15.46 2.97
CA HIS A 373 15.51 16.87 2.79
C HIS A 373 15.20 17.15 1.30
N LEU A 374 13.97 17.54 0.99
CA LEU A 374 13.57 17.90 -0.39
C LEU A 374 14.44 19.01 -0.95
N THR A 375 14.54 20.14 -0.25
CA THR A 375 15.57 21.15 -0.45
C THR A 375 16.77 20.77 0.41
N PRO A 376 17.95 20.53 -0.20
CA PRO A 376 19.12 20.04 0.52
C PRO A 376 19.53 20.95 1.68
N TRP A 377 19.91 20.33 2.79
CA TRP A 377 20.56 21.02 3.90
C TRP A 377 21.97 21.44 3.44
N THR A 378 22.14 22.69 3.10
CA THR A 378 23.42 23.27 2.73
C THR A 378 23.59 24.64 3.35
N THR A 379 24.81 24.95 3.80
CA THR A 379 25.14 26.27 4.35
C THR A 379 25.54 27.28 3.28
N THR A 380 25.65 26.85 2.02
CA THR A 380 26.16 27.67 0.91
C THR A 380 25.06 28.22 -0.02
N ALA A 381 23.81 27.74 0.12
CA ALA A 381 22.69 28.24 -0.67
C ALA A 381 22.09 29.51 -0.06
N PRO A 382 21.52 30.42 -0.87
CA PRO A 382 20.83 31.62 -0.39
C PRO A 382 19.63 31.30 0.52
N ASP A 383 18.95 30.17 0.26
CA ASP A 383 17.85 29.65 1.09
C ASP A 383 18.09 28.15 1.37
N PRO A 384 18.82 27.83 2.43
CA PRO A 384 19.13 26.45 2.78
C PRO A 384 17.90 25.72 3.26
N GLY A 385 17.73 24.47 2.86
CA GLY A 385 16.63 23.61 3.27
C GLY A 385 16.56 23.46 4.78
N ARG A 386 15.37 23.64 5.34
CA ARG A 386 15.11 23.54 6.80
C ARG A 386 14.73 22.13 7.17
N THR A 387 15.05 21.72 8.41
CA THR A 387 14.55 20.47 8.98
C THR A 387 13.16 20.70 9.57
N ASN A 388 12.18 20.79 8.70
CA ASN A 388 10.76 20.86 9.04
C ASN A 388 9.97 19.79 8.26
N PRO A 389 8.79 19.38 8.73
CA PRO A 389 8.02 18.33 8.08
C PRO A 389 7.69 18.61 6.62
N GLY A 390 7.48 19.89 6.24
CA GLY A 390 7.22 20.27 4.85
C GLY A 390 8.41 20.13 3.91
N ASN A 391 9.64 20.07 4.45
CA ASN A 391 10.86 19.81 3.70
C ASN A 391 11.41 18.40 3.92
N GLY A 392 10.68 17.53 4.65
CA GLY A 392 11.06 16.15 4.94
C GLY A 392 10.17 15.15 4.23
N ALA A 393 10.77 14.13 3.62
CA ALA A 393 10.03 13.06 2.98
C ALA A 393 10.67 11.69 3.23
N PRO A 394 9.88 10.61 3.41
CA PRO A 394 10.43 9.28 3.59
C PRO A 394 11.06 8.76 2.30
N ALA A 395 12.36 8.54 2.31
CA ALA A 395 13.13 7.97 1.21
C ALA A 395 13.85 6.70 1.66
N CYS A 396 13.68 5.60 0.94
CA CYS A 396 14.44 4.38 1.22
C CYS A 396 15.94 4.62 0.97
N GLY A 397 16.79 3.78 1.57
CA GLY A 397 18.24 3.96 1.48
C GLY A 397 18.79 4.01 0.05
N THR A 398 18.12 3.36 -0.92
CA THR A 398 18.47 3.42 -2.34
C THR A 398 18.10 4.79 -2.92
N HIS A 399 16.86 5.22 -2.78
CA HIS A 399 16.38 6.46 -3.41
C HIS A 399 16.95 7.71 -2.74
N ASN A 400 17.22 7.69 -1.43
CA ASN A 400 17.94 8.77 -0.75
C ASN A 400 19.34 9.00 -1.34
N ARG A 401 20.03 7.91 -1.74
CA ARG A 401 21.32 8.02 -2.44
C ARG A 401 21.15 8.41 -3.92
N THR A 402 20.15 7.84 -4.60
CA THR A 402 19.89 8.15 -6.02
C THR A 402 19.60 9.62 -6.23
N LYS A 403 18.88 10.28 -5.33
CA LYS A 403 18.62 11.72 -5.38
C LYS A 403 19.91 12.55 -5.43
N GLN A 404 20.97 12.11 -4.74
CA GLN A 404 22.27 12.82 -4.75
C GLN A 404 22.96 12.82 -6.12
N HIS A 405 22.51 12.00 -7.06
CA HIS A 405 22.99 11.97 -8.44
C HIS A 405 22.29 12.98 -9.36
N GLY A 406 21.67 14.03 -8.81
CA GLY A 406 21.10 15.12 -9.57
C GLY A 406 19.60 15.04 -9.81
N TYR A 407 18.92 14.07 -9.20
CA TYR A 407 17.46 14.03 -9.21
C TYR A 407 16.89 15.11 -8.29
N HIS A 408 15.77 15.73 -8.72
CA HIS A 408 15.03 16.68 -7.91
C HIS A 408 13.65 16.15 -7.59
N ALA A 409 13.25 16.31 -6.33
CA ALA A 409 11.93 15.91 -5.84
C ALA A 409 11.29 17.09 -5.11
N TRP A 410 10.02 17.30 -5.33
CA TRP A 410 9.24 18.30 -4.59
C TRP A 410 7.80 17.83 -4.45
N ARG A 411 7.08 18.46 -3.54
CA ARG A 411 5.67 18.24 -3.31
C ARG A 411 4.89 19.45 -3.80
N THR A 412 3.86 19.20 -4.60
CA THR A 412 2.96 20.23 -5.08
C THR A 412 2.02 20.71 -3.95
N PRO A 413 1.40 21.88 -4.05
CA PRO A 413 0.47 22.38 -3.03
C PRO A 413 -0.71 21.45 -2.75
N ASP A 414 -1.13 20.65 -3.73
CA ASP A 414 -2.15 19.62 -3.63
C ASP A 414 -1.63 18.27 -3.09
N GLY A 415 -0.38 18.26 -2.59
CA GLY A 415 0.20 17.11 -1.91
C GLY A 415 0.84 16.04 -2.81
N LYS A 416 0.84 16.22 -4.13
CA LYS A 416 1.40 15.24 -5.09
C LYS A 416 2.91 15.34 -5.19
N TRP A 417 3.58 14.20 -5.34
CA TRP A 417 5.01 14.15 -5.58
C TRP A 417 5.34 14.38 -7.05
N LYS A 418 6.40 15.12 -7.28
CA LYS A 418 6.99 15.34 -8.60
C LYS A 418 8.48 15.07 -8.53
N LEU A 419 8.99 14.35 -9.52
CA LEU A 419 10.41 14.05 -9.64
C LEU A 419 10.90 14.44 -11.04
N THR A 420 12.15 14.91 -11.11
CA THR A 420 12.86 15.10 -12.38
C THR A 420 14.20 14.41 -12.35
N ARG A 421 14.61 13.93 -13.51
CA ARG A 421 15.93 13.36 -13.76
C ARG A 421 17.00 14.46 -13.77
N PRO A 422 18.28 14.08 -13.73
CA PRO A 422 19.39 15.05 -13.79
C PRO A 422 19.38 15.96 -15.03
N ASP A 423 18.80 15.50 -16.13
CA ASP A 423 18.64 16.26 -17.38
C ASP A 423 17.41 17.20 -17.38
N GLY A 424 16.63 17.22 -16.29
CA GLY A 424 15.43 18.03 -16.12
C GLY A 424 14.15 17.39 -16.67
N THR A 425 14.22 16.20 -17.28
CA THR A 425 13.03 15.52 -17.76
C THR A 425 12.22 14.95 -16.59
N PRO A 426 10.87 14.97 -16.63
CA PRO A 426 10.05 14.44 -15.56
C PRO A 426 10.17 12.90 -15.49
N VAL A 427 10.22 12.37 -14.27
CA VAL A 427 9.94 10.96 -14.03
C VAL A 427 8.41 10.78 -14.11
N PRO A 428 7.91 9.76 -14.85
CA PRO A 428 6.47 9.52 -14.96
C PRO A 428 5.81 9.44 -13.59
N ASP A 429 4.68 10.13 -13.46
CA ASP A 429 3.95 10.26 -12.20
C ASP A 429 2.94 9.13 -12.08
N HIS A 430 3.14 8.23 -11.13
CA HIS A 430 2.09 7.35 -10.65
C HIS A 430 1.53 7.97 -9.37
N GLN A 431 0.31 8.45 -9.43
CA GLN A 431 -0.29 9.14 -8.27
C GLN A 431 -0.52 8.15 -7.15
N THR A 432 0.19 8.33 -6.04
CA THR A 432 -0.02 7.59 -4.79
C THR A 432 -1.05 8.28 -3.90
N HIS A 433 -1.55 9.45 -4.31
CA HIS A 433 -2.50 10.23 -3.54
C HIS A 433 -3.91 10.12 -4.10
N TRP A 434 -4.87 10.13 -3.19
CA TRP A 434 -6.28 10.20 -3.50
C TRP A 434 -6.57 11.41 -4.42
N PRO A 435 -7.20 11.22 -5.57
CA PRO A 435 -7.57 12.33 -6.42
C PRO A 435 -8.62 13.19 -5.72
N GLU A 436 -8.44 14.52 -5.77
CA GLU A 436 -9.45 15.43 -5.26
C GLU A 436 -10.77 15.30 -6.05
N PRO A 437 -11.94 15.49 -5.38
CA PRO A 437 -13.20 15.52 -6.10
C PRO A 437 -13.16 16.68 -7.09
N THR A 438 -13.37 16.39 -8.33
CA THR A 438 -13.80 17.43 -9.27
C THR A 438 -15.15 17.91 -8.79
N HIS A 439 -15.21 19.12 -8.23
CA HIS A 439 -16.48 19.78 -7.96
C HIS A 439 -17.26 19.87 -9.29
N PRO A 440 -18.53 19.42 -9.33
CA PRO A 440 -19.33 19.49 -10.56
C PRO A 440 -19.46 20.92 -11.12
N ASP A 441 -19.19 21.95 -10.31
CA ASP A 441 -19.24 23.36 -10.73
C ASP A 441 -17.99 23.84 -11.51
N GLN A 442 -16.90 23.05 -11.59
CA GLN A 442 -15.70 23.44 -12.36
C GLN A 442 -15.68 22.91 -13.81
N ALA A 443 -16.59 22.02 -14.15
CA ALA A 443 -16.70 21.49 -15.52
C ALA A 443 -17.35 22.46 -16.53
N ASP A 444 -18.03 23.52 -16.05
CA ASP A 444 -18.74 24.47 -16.90
C ASP A 444 -17.95 25.74 -17.27
N ASP A 445 -16.82 26.03 -16.58
CA ASP A 445 -16.04 27.24 -16.86
C ASP A 445 -15.00 27.04 -17.99
N ASP A 446 -14.47 25.81 -18.15
CA ASP A 446 -13.49 25.52 -19.22
C ASP A 446 -14.14 25.44 -20.64
N GLN A 447 -15.47 25.36 -20.73
CA GLN A 447 -16.16 25.38 -22.03
C GLN A 447 -16.60 26.77 -22.46
N ARG A 448 -16.52 27.79 -21.61
CA ARG A 448 -16.91 29.17 -21.95
C ARG A 448 -15.77 30.03 -22.51
N ASP A 449 -14.52 29.64 -22.28
CA ASP A 449 -13.35 30.36 -22.80
C ASP A 449 -12.83 29.80 -24.15
N ALA A 450 -13.49 28.80 -24.74
CA ALA A 450 -13.15 28.19 -26.02
C ALA A 450 -14.20 28.40 -27.12
N ALA A 451 -15.08 29.41 -26.98
CA ALA A 451 -16.05 29.77 -28.02
C ALA A 451 -15.87 31.20 -28.51
#